data_862edcc81b2ca487ce894046b856b52d
#
_entry.id   862edcc81b2ca487ce894046b856b52d
#
_cell.length_a   1.000
_cell.length_b   1.000
_cell.length_c   1.000
_cell.angle_alpha   90.00
_cell.angle_beta   90.00
_cell.angle_gamma   90.00
#
_symmetry.space_group_name_H-M   'P 1'
#
loop_
_entity.id
_entity.type
_entity.pdbx_description
1 polymer ?
#
loop_
_entity_poly.entity_id
_entity_poly.type
_entity_poly.pdbx_seq_one_letter_code
_entity_poly.pdbx_strand_id
1 'polypeptide(L)'
;MTIINNNKLKVIIFDFDGTLIDSNNIKANAFVKLYSHYGKEISRKVLNYHNQNLGKSRNSKFEMFERTFLNKPFNNKIGNDLSNKFSNLILDKLLDAPLINGTEKFLEKYSKDLKLFIASATPENEVKLIVKRKKLNHYFQGVFGSPKQKGDIVEKILKIYKFKLCEF
;
A
#
# COMPACT_ATOMS: atom_id res chain seq x y z
N MET A 1 5.05 -7.96 -27.92
CA MET A 1 5.99 -8.38 -26.85
C MET A 1 7.15 -7.40 -26.86
N THR A 2 7.06 -6.32 -26.06
CA THR A 2 8.10 -5.28 -26.04
C THR A 2 9.31 -5.87 -25.30
N ILE A 3 10.40 -6.08 -26.03
CA ILE A 3 11.69 -6.48 -25.45
C ILE A 3 12.18 -5.29 -24.63
N ILE A 4 12.00 -5.37 -23.31
CA ILE A 4 12.65 -4.43 -22.38
C ILE A 4 14.14 -4.66 -22.56
N ASN A 5 14.82 -3.66 -23.11
CA ASN A 5 16.26 -3.70 -23.34
C ASN A 5 16.93 -3.81 -21.95
N ASN A 6 17.33 -5.03 -21.55
CA ASN A 6 17.78 -5.40 -20.20
C ASN A 6 18.99 -4.59 -19.68
N ASN A 7 19.65 -3.80 -20.52
CA ASN A 7 20.84 -3.05 -20.15
C ASN A 7 20.57 -1.67 -19.52
N LYS A 8 19.31 -1.25 -19.34
CA LYS A 8 18.96 0.07 -18.78
C LYS A 8 18.25 -0.01 -17.44
N LEU A 9 17.41 -1.03 -17.21
CA LEU A 9 16.64 -1.17 -15.98
C LEU A 9 17.53 -1.69 -14.84
N LYS A 10 17.62 -0.94 -13.74
CA LYS A 10 18.43 -1.32 -12.56
C LYS A 10 17.60 -1.39 -11.28
N VAL A 11 16.43 -0.77 -11.28
CA VAL A 11 15.60 -0.65 -10.10
C VAL A 11 14.13 -0.83 -10.44
N ILE A 12 13.38 -1.48 -9.54
CA ILE A 12 11.92 -1.55 -9.58
C ILE A 12 11.39 -1.17 -8.20
N ILE A 13 10.41 -0.28 -8.17
CA ILE A 13 9.69 0.10 -6.96
C ILE A 13 8.26 -0.38 -7.10
N PHE A 14 7.87 -1.35 -6.27
CA PHE A 14 6.53 -1.93 -6.29
C PHE A 14 5.57 -1.14 -5.39
N ASP A 15 4.34 -0.99 -5.83
CA ASP A 15 3.24 -0.86 -4.90
C ASP A 15 3.05 -2.21 -4.16
N PHE A 16 2.35 -2.20 -3.04
CA PHE A 16 2.19 -3.37 -2.21
C PHE A 16 0.80 -4.00 -2.36
N ASP A 17 -0.23 -3.19 -2.11
CA ASP A 17 -1.63 -3.64 -2.04
C ASP A 17 -2.23 -3.82 -3.43
N GLY A 18 -2.73 -5.02 -3.72
CA GLY A 18 -3.25 -5.36 -5.05
C GLY A 18 -2.15 -5.53 -6.13
N THR A 19 -0.87 -5.42 -5.75
CA THR A 19 0.29 -5.62 -6.62
C THR A 19 1.13 -6.81 -6.19
N LEU A 20 1.54 -6.86 -4.93
CA LEU A 20 2.30 -7.99 -4.37
C LEU A 20 1.42 -8.92 -3.55
N ILE A 21 0.41 -8.39 -2.84
CA ILE A 21 -0.56 -9.17 -2.05
C ILE A 21 -1.99 -8.86 -2.49
N ASP A 22 -2.88 -9.84 -2.42
CA ASP A 22 -4.32 -9.68 -2.68
C ASP A 22 -5.03 -9.14 -1.43
N SER A 23 -4.98 -7.83 -1.25
CA SER A 23 -5.49 -7.14 -0.07
C SER A 23 -6.68 -6.21 -0.33
N ASN A 24 -7.03 -5.97 -1.59
CA ASN A 24 -8.02 -4.94 -1.95
C ASN A 24 -9.39 -5.20 -1.31
N ASN A 25 -9.91 -6.43 -1.41
CA ASN A 25 -11.19 -6.81 -0.81
C ASN A 25 -11.15 -6.77 0.72
N ILE A 26 -10.03 -7.15 1.34
CA ILE A 26 -9.85 -7.09 2.80
C ILE A 26 -10.00 -5.65 3.27
N LYS A 27 -9.33 -4.72 2.60
CA LYS A 27 -9.38 -3.28 2.94
C LYS A 27 -10.74 -2.66 2.64
N ALA A 28 -11.35 -2.98 1.50
CA ALA A 28 -12.68 -2.51 1.14
C ALA A 28 -13.72 -2.89 2.21
N ASN A 29 -13.75 -4.17 2.61
CA ASN A 29 -14.65 -4.68 3.63
C ASN A 29 -14.40 -4.03 5.00
N ALA A 30 -13.16 -3.74 5.36
CA ALA A 30 -12.83 -3.09 6.62
C ALA A 30 -13.30 -1.63 6.65
N PHE A 31 -13.13 -0.87 5.57
CA PHE A 31 -13.69 0.48 5.47
C PHE A 31 -15.22 0.45 5.60
N VAL A 32 -15.89 -0.44 4.89
CA VAL A 32 -17.35 -0.60 4.99
C VAL A 32 -17.74 -0.96 6.43
N LYS A 33 -17.08 -1.93 7.06
CA LYS A 33 -17.35 -2.34 8.44
C LYS A 33 -17.18 -1.20 9.44
N LEU A 34 -16.12 -0.40 9.28
CA LEU A 34 -15.84 0.73 10.17
C LEU A 34 -16.92 1.81 10.12
N TYR A 35 -17.54 1.99 8.95
CA TYR A 35 -18.57 3.01 8.72
C TYR A 35 -20.01 2.47 8.65
N SER A 36 -20.23 1.17 8.84
CA SER A 36 -21.55 0.53 8.69
C SER A 36 -22.61 1.06 9.67
N HIS A 37 -22.20 1.52 10.84
CA HIS A 37 -23.10 2.09 11.85
C HIS A 37 -23.71 3.45 11.43
N TYR A 38 -23.18 4.09 10.36
CA TYR A 38 -23.78 5.30 9.75
C TYR A 38 -24.83 4.98 8.67
N GLY A 39 -25.16 3.71 8.47
CA GLY A 39 -26.19 3.26 7.54
C GLY A 39 -25.66 2.85 6.16
N LYS A 40 -26.57 2.27 5.34
CA LYS A 40 -26.23 1.66 4.05
C LYS A 40 -25.74 2.68 3.01
N GLU A 41 -26.29 3.90 3.01
CA GLU A 41 -25.89 4.93 2.07
C GLU A 41 -24.41 5.35 2.28
N ILE A 42 -24.02 5.62 3.52
CA ILE A 42 -22.65 5.97 3.85
C ILE A 42 -21.70 4.80 3.53
N SER A 43 -22.08 3.58 3.87
CA SER A 43 -21.29 2.38 3.54
C SER A 43 -21.03 2.27 2.03
N ARG A 44 -22.03 2.54 1.19
CA ARG A 44 -21.90 2.55 -0.27
C ARG A 44 -20.97 3.66 -0.76
N LYS A 45 -21.10 4.89 -0.23
CA LYS A 45 -20.21 6.02 -0.56
C LYS A 45 -18.76 5.72 -0.21
N VAL A 46 -18.52 5.14 0.97
CA VAL A 46 -17.19 4.72 1.46
C VAL A 46 -16.58 3.66 0.53
N LEU A 47 -17.34 2.63 0.17
CA LEU A 47 -16.87 1.57 -0.74
C LEU A 47 -16.51 2.13 -2.12
N ASN A 48 -17.40 2.92 -2.70
CA ASN A 48 -17.19 3.53 -4.03
C ASN A 48 -15.94 4.42 -4.03
N TYR A 49 -15.80 5.30 -3.03
CA TYR A 49 -14.63 6.16 -2.93
C TYR A 49 -13.35 5.36 -2.75
N HIS A 50 -13.38 4.30 -1.90
CA HIS A 50 -12.22 3.44 -1.71
C HIS A 50 -11.75 2.81 -3.03
N ASN A 51 -12.68 2.22 -3.79
CA ASN A 51 -12.38 1.54 -5.06
C ASN A 51 -11.82 2.49 -6.13
N GLN A 52 -12.27 3.75 -6.15
CA GLN A 52 -11.78 4.78 -7.07
C GLN A 52 -10.43 5.40 -6.63
N ASN A 53 -9.97 5.12 -5.42
CA ASN A 53 -8.80 5.78 -4.82
C ASN A 53 -7.86 4.78 -4.11
N LEU A 54 -7.59 3.63 -4.70
CA LEU A 54 -6.82 2.55 -4.07
C LEU A 54 -5.44 3.00 -3.58
N GLY A 55 -4.74 3.85 -4.34
CA GLY A 55 -3.41 4.35 -4.01
C GLY A 55 -3.32 5.41 -2.91
N LYS A 56 -4.47 5.97 -2.44
CA LYS A 56 -4.48 6.97 -1.37
C LYS A 56 -4.29 6.33 0.01
N SER A 57 -3.60 7.05 0.91
CA SER A 57 -3.44 6.61 2.31
C SER A 57 -4.80 6.49 3.03
N ARG A 58 -4.85 5.63 4.04
CA ARG A 58 -6.07 5.48 4.85
C ARG A 58 -6.49 6.78 5.54
N ASN A 59 -5.53 7.57 6.03
CA ASN A 59 -5.84 8.84 6.70
C ASN A 59 -6.47 9.86 5.76
N SER A 60 -6.00 9.95 4.51
CA SER A 60 -6.62 10.80 3.49
C SER A 60 -8.06 10.35 3.17
N LYS A 61 -8.32 9.03 3.19
CA LYS A 61 -9.67 8.49 3.02
C LYS A 61 -10.57 8.80 4.22
N PHE A 62 -10.05 8.65 5.44
CA PHE A 62 -10.79 9.00 6.66
C PHE A 62 -11.15 10.47 6.70
N GLU A 63 -10.21 11.35 6.37
CA GLU A 63 -10.49 12.79 6.28
C GLU A 63 -11.64 13.07 5.30
N MET A 64 -11.62 12.47 4.13
CA MET A 64 -12.69 12.60 3.14
C MET A 64 -14.03 12.07 3.68
N PHE A 65 -14.04 10.92 4.34
CA PHE A 65 -15.26 10.33 4.89
C PHE A 65 -15.85 11.19 6.00
N GLU A 66 -15.02 11.61 6.97
CA GLU A 66 -15.48 12.43 8.08
C GLU A 66 -15.98 13.80 7.62
N ARG A 67 -15.18 14.53 6.81
CA ARG A 67 -15.52 15.88 6.37
C ARG A 67 -16.67 15.90 5.36
N THR A 68 -16.61 15.04 4.34
CA THR A 68 -17.51 15.16 3.17
C THR A 68 -18.76 14.30 3.30
N PHE A 69 -18.64 13.07 3.84
CA PHE A 69 -19.81 12.19 3.91
C PHE A 69 -20.58 12.35 5.22
N LEU A 70 -19.90 12.71 6.31
CA LEU A 70 -20.50 12.81 7.64
C LEU A 70 -20.63 14.24 8.15
N ASN A 71 -20.06 15.22 7.44
CA ASN A 71 -20.00 16.63 7.88
C ASN A 71 -19.45 16.79 9.31
N LYS A 72 -18.38 16.03 9.61
CA LYS A 72 -17.72 16.01 10.91
C LYS A 72 -16.33 16.63 10.86
N PRO A 73 -15.81 17.19 11.98
CA PRO A 73 -14.43 17.65 12.05
C PRO A 73 -13.46 16.48 11.92
N PHE A 74 -12.30 16.75 11.33
CA PHE A 74 -11.19 15.80 11.24
C PHE A 74 -9.88 16.45 11.67
N ASN A 75 -9.11 15.77 12.49
CA ASN A 75 -7.78 16.14 12.93
C ASN A 75 -6.89 14.90 13.09
N ASN A 76 -5.61 15.10 13.40
CA ASN A 76 -4.63 14.02 13.53
C ASN A 76 -5.04 12.97 14.60
N LYS A 77 -5.65 13.38 15.70
CA LYS A 77 -6.09 12.46 16.75
C LYS A 77 -7.17 11.53 16.22
N ILE A 78 -8.21 12.09 15.59
CA ILE A 78 -9.29 11.31 14.95
C ILE A 78 -8.73 10.36 13.89
N GLY A 79 -7.82 10.85 13.05
CA GLY A 79 -7.17 10.04 12.01
C GLY A 79 -6.38 8.85 12.59
N ASN A 80 -5.64 9.08 13.68
CA ASN A 80 -4.90 8.02 14.35
C ASN A 80 -5.83 6.99 15.01
N ASP A 81 -6.90 7.43 15.67
CA ASP A 81 -7.88 6.53 16.31
C ASP A 81 -8.59 5.64 15.26
N LEU A 82 -9.02 6.24 14.13
CA LEU A 82 -9.60 5.50 13.01
C LEU A 82 -8.59 4.54 12.37
N SER A 83 -7.33 4.98 12.22
CA SER A 83 -6.26 4.14 11.68
C SER A 83 -6.00 2.92 12.57
N ASN A 84 -5.96 3.09 13.88
CA ASN A 84 -5.79 1.99 14.83
C ASN A 84 -6.96 0.99 14.77
N LYS A 85 -8.20 1.50 14.76
CA LYS A 85 -9.39 0.65 14.60
C LYS A 85 -9.36 -0.12 13.29
N PHE A 86 -8.95 0.53 12.21
CA PHE A 86 -8.82 -0.10 10.90
C PHE A 86 -7.74 -1.18 10.91
N SER A 87 -6.55 -0.90 11.48
CA SER A 87 -5.46 -1.89 11.61
C SER A 87 -5.92 -3.15 12.33
N ASN A 88 -6.63 -2.98 13.45
CA ASN A 88 -7.16 -4.11 14.22
C ASN A 88 -8.18 -4.97 13.42
N LEU A 89 -8.88 -4.39 12.46
CA LEU A 89 -9.82 -5.11 11.60
C LEU A 89 -9.15 -5.93 10.50
N ILE A 90 -7.95 -5.54 10.07
CA ILE A 90 -7.34 -6.08 8.84
C ILE A 90 -6.03 -6.82 9.05
N LEU A 91 -5.27 -6.55 10.13
CA LEU A 91 -3.88 -6.99 10.23
C LEU A 91 -3.73 -8.50 10.09
N ASP A 92 -4.48 -9.29 10.85
CA ASP A 92 -4.41 -10.75 10.77
C ASP A 92 -4.78 -11.25 9.36
N LYS A 93 -5.82 -10.67 8.76
CA LYS A 93 -6.25 -11.02 7.41
C LYS A 93 -5.18 -10.67 6.37
N LEU A 94 -4.46 -9.56 6.54
CA LEU A 94 -3.36 -9.19 5.65
C LEU A 94 -2.14 -10.09 5.82
N LEU A 95 -1.86 -10.55 7.04
CA LEU A 95 -0.80 -11.52 7.30
C LEU A 95 -1.03 -12.83 6.55
N ASP A 96 -2.30 -13.24 6.40
CA ASP A 96 -2.71 -14.47 5.72
C ASP A 96 -3.10 -14.27 4.25
N ALA A 97 -3.26 -13.01 3.79
CA ALA A 97 -3.63 -12.71 2.41
C ALA A 97 -2.66 -13.36 1.40
N PRO A 98 -3.14 -13.98 0.31
CA PRO A 98 -2.27 -14.61 -0.67
C PRO A 98 -1.44 -13.58 -1.43
N LEU A 99 -0.31 -14.00 -1.96
CA LEU A 99 0.43 -13.23 -2.95
C LEU A 99 -0.36 -13.16 -4.26
N ILE A 100 -0.22 -12.05 -4.96
CA ILE A 100 -0.71 -11.95 -6.35
C ILE A 100 0.03 -12.98 -7.20
N ASN A 101 -0.71 -13.65 -8.09
CA ASN A 101 -0.14 -14.71 -8.93
C ASN A 101 1.09 -14.20 -9.72
N GLY A 102 2.17 -14.96 -9.65
CA GLY A 102 3.43 -14.62 -10.28
C GLY A 102 4.39 -13.78 -9.44
N THR A 103 3.95 -13.21 -8.31
CA THR A 103 4.81 -12.36 -7.44
C THR A 103 6.08 -13.08 -7.02
N GLU A 104 5.98 -14.26 -6.42
CA GLU A 104 7.14 -15.00 -5.91
C GLU A 104 8.13 -15.35 -7.03
N LYS A 105 7.63 -15.91 -8.12
CA LYS A 105 8.45 -16.24 -9.30
C LYS A 105 9.17 -15.01 -9.88
N PHE A 106 8.50 -13.86 -9.89
CA PHE A 106 9.10 -12.61 -10.35
C PHE A 106 10.23 -12.16 -9.43
N LEU A 107 9.98 -12.15 -8.11
CA LEU A 107 10.97 -11.74 -7.12
C LEU A 107 12.19 -12.66 -7.13
N GLU A 108 12.00 -13.98 -7.15
CA GLU A 108 13.08 -14.97 -7.27
C GLU A 108 13.96 -14.76 -8.51
N LYS A 109 13.32 -14.50 -9.65
CA LYS A 109 14.02 -14.33 -10.92
C LYS A 109 14.83 -13.05 -10.98
N TYR A 110 14.26 -11.92 -10.53
CA TYR A 110 14.83 -10.60 -10.82
C TYR A 110 15.55 -9.94 -9.65
N SER A 111 15.39 -10.41 -8.41
CA SER A 111 16.06 -9.80 -7.24
C SER A 111 17.59 -9.92 -7.25
N LYS A 112 18.13 -10.81 -8.05
CA LYS A 112 19.59 -10.97 -8.23
C LYS A 112 20.19 -9.88 -9.12
N ASP A 113 19.45 -9.46 -10.11
CA ASP A 113 19.91 -8.52 -11.16
C ASP A 113 19.44 -7.09 -10.90
N LEU A 114 18.29 -6.93 -10.25
CA LEU A 114 17.64 -5.64 -10.02
C LEU A 114 17.57 -5.30 -8.52
N LYS A 115 17.63 -4.01 -8.23
CA LYS A 115 17.33 -3.51 -6.87
C LYS A 115 15.84 -3.32 -6.73
N LEU A 116 15.22 -4.08 -5.83
CA LEU A 116 13.78 -4.09 -5.62
C LEU A 116 13.41 -3.33 -4.36
N PHE A 117 12.37 -2.50 -4.43
CA PHE A 117 11.85 -1.71 -3.32
C PHE A 117 10.34 -1.81 -3.24
N ILE A 118 9.79 -1.53 -2.08
CA ILE A 118 8.34 -1.35 -1.89
C ILE A 118 8.06 0.09 -1.48
N ALA A 119 7.07 0.74 -2.12
CA ALA A 119 6.52 2.03 -1.74
C ALA A 119 5.00 1.93 -1.64
N SER A 120 4.46 1.95 -0.41
CA SER A 120 3.04 1.72 -0.14
C SER A 120 2.36 2.91 0.56
N ALA A 121 1.07 3.08 0.33
CA ALA A 121 0.22 3.97 1.11
C ALA A 121 -0.20 3.38 2.48
N THR A 122 0.06 2.10 2.71
CA THR A 122 -0.12 1.42 4.01
C THR A 122 0.96 1.87 4.99
N PRO A 123 0.70 1.97 6.30
CA PRO A 123 1.71 2.28 7.30
C PRO A 123 2.95 1.39 7.18
N GLU A 124 4.12 2.02 7.25
CA GLU A 124 5.41 1.35 6.99
C GLU A 124 5.65 0.15 7.91
N ASN A 125 5.28 0.27 9.19
CA ASN A 125 5.39 -0.83 10.16
C ASN A 125 4.51 -2.04 9.78
N GLU A 126 3.31 -1.82 9.27
CA GLU A 126 2.42 -2.89 8.83
C GLU A 126 2.98 -3.59 7.58
N VAL A 127 3.42 -2.82 6.57
CA VAL A 127 4.03 -3.40 5.36
C VAL A 127 5.24 -4.24 5.72
N LYS A 128 6.14 -3.72 6.57
CA LYS A 128 7.33 -4.46 7.04
C LYS A 128 6.96 -5.75 7.75
N LEU A 129 5.94 -5.71 8.61
CA LEU A 129 5.46 -6.90 9.34
C LEU A 129 4.94 -7.96 8.36
N ILE A 130 4.12 -7.57 7.38
CA ILE A 130 3.54 -8.49 6.40
C ILE A 130 4.64 -9.09 5.51
N VAL A 131 5.56 -8.25 5.00
CA VAL A 131 6.71 -8.68 4.18
C VAL A 131 7.57 -9.70 4.95
N LYS A 132 7.84 -9.45 6.24
CA LYS A 132 8.57 -10.37 7.11
C LYS A 132 7.81 -11.69 7.32
N ARG A 133 6.51 -11.62 7.62
CA ARG A 133 5.65 -12.80 7.84
C ARG A 133 5.62 -13.71 6.61
N LYS A 134 5.59 -13.10 5.42
CA LYS A 134 5.62 -13.81 4.12
C LYS A 134 7.02 -14.23 3.68
N LYS A 135 8.06 -13.98 4.48
CA LYS A 135 9.46 -14.30 4.18
C LYS A 135 9.99 -13.64 2.90
N LEU A 136 9.44 -12.47 2.52
CA LEU A 136 9.83 -11.76 1.31
C LEU A 136 10.91 -10.69 1.54
N ASN A 137 11.30 -10.43 2.79
CA ASN A 137 12.22 -9.35 3.16
C ASN A 137 13.60 -9.43 2.48
N HIS A 138 14.05 -10.62 2.13
CA HIS A 138 15.36 -10.84 1.50
C HIS A 138 15.41 -10.41 0.03
N TYR A 139 14.27 -10.22 -0.62
CA TYR A 139 14.20 -9.71 -2.00
C TYR A 139 14.34 -8.19 -2.11
N PHE A 140 14.02 -7.44 -1.04
CA PHE A 140 13.90 -5.99 -1.11
C PHE A 140 15.06 -5.27 -0.41
N GLN A 141 15.63 -4.26 -1.09
CA GLN A 141 16.64 -3.35 -0.52
C GLN A 141 16.00 -2.36 0.48
N GLY A 142 14.70 -2.12 0.37
CA GLY A 142 13.96 -1.25 1.27
C GLY A 142 12.46 -1.40 1.13
N VAL A 143 11.77 -1.25 2.28
CA VAL A 143 10.32 -1.32 2.40
C VAL A 143 9.86 -0.02 3.05
N PHE A 144 9.09 0.77 2.31
CA PHE A 144 8.63 2.08 2.71
C PHE A 144 7.10 2.16 2.67
N GLY A 145 6.56 2.97 3.56
CA GLY A 145 5.12 3.16 3.69
C GLY A 145 4.76 4.54 4.24
N SER A 146 3.44 4.77 4.41
CA SER A 146 2.98 6.00 5.04
C SER A 146 3.57 6.17 6.46
N PRO A 147 3.77 7.42 6.94
CA PRO A 147 3.21 8.67 6.43
C PRO A 147 3.92 9.29 5.22
N LYS A 148 5.06 8.73 4.77
CA LYS A 148 5.79 9.23 3.60
C LYS A 148 4.94 9.09 2.33
N GLN A 149 4.99 10.12 1.49
CA GLN A 149 4.34 10.07 0.18
C GLN A 149 5.16 9.20 -0.79
N LYS A 150 4.48 8.53 -1.73
CA LYS A 150 5.17 7.66 -2.70
C LYS A 150 6.20 8.44 -3.54
N GLY A 151 5.89 9.68 -3.94
CA GLY A 151 6.83 10.54 -4.66
C GLY A 151 8.13 10.77 -3.88
N ASP A 152 8.03 11.16 -2.60
CA ASP A 152 9.19 11.38 -1.73
C ASP A 152 10.02 10.10 -1.55
N ILE A 153 9.35 8.95 -1.48
CA ILE A 153 10.02 7.64 -1.38
C ILE A 153 10.84 7.37 -2.65
N VAL A 154 10.25 7.59 -3.82
CA VAL A 154 10.92 7.40 -5.13
C VAL A 154 12.14 8.31 -5.23
N GLU A 155 11.97 9.61 -4.99
CA GLU A 155 13.08 10.58 -5.01
C GLU A 155 14.21 10.20 -4.06
N LYS A 156 13.85 9.77 -2.84
CA LYS A 156 14.82 9.29 -1.85
C LYS A 156 15.60 8.09 -2.35
N ILE A 157 14.94 7.10 -2.95
CA ILE A 157 15.59 5.90 -3.48
C ILE A 157 16.54 6.29 -4.61
N LEU A 158 16.08 7.08 -5.58
CA LEU A 158 16.90 7.53 -6.70
C LEU A 158 18.15 8.28 -6.22
N LYS A 159 18.01 9.16 -5.22
CA LYS A 159 19.12 9.93 -4.65
C LYS A 159 20.13 9.07 -3.92
N ILE A 160 19.67 8.18 -3.02
CA ILE A 160 20.56 7.33 -2.19
C ILE A 160 21.36 6.35 -3.05
N TYR A 161 20.70 5.73 -4.01
CA TYR A 161 21.31 4.72 -4.87
C TYR A 161 21.92 5.29 -6.15
N LYS A 162 21.83 6.62 -6.35
CA LYS A 162 22.34 7.34 -7.53
C LYS A 162 21.78 6.81 -8.86
N PHE A 163 20.53 6.33 -8.85
CA PHE A 163 19.85 5.91 -10.07
C PHE A 163 19.41 7.11 -10.91
N LYS A 164 19.47 6.96 -12.23
CA LYS A 164 18.88 7.92 -13.16
C LYS A 164 17.43 7.53 -13.46
N LEU A 165 16.58 8.51 -13.81
CA LEU A 165 15.18 8.25 -14.17
C LEU A 165 15.02 7.24 -15.35
N CYS A 166 16.00 7.13 -16.23
CA CYS A 166 15.98 6.16 -17.32
C CYS A 166 16.37 4.71 -16.91
N GLU A 167 16.73 4.50 -15.63
CA GLU A 167 17.07 3.19 -15.04
C GLU A 167 15.94 2.63 -14.18
N PHE A 168 14.79 3.37 -14.13
CA PHE A 168 13.62 3.12 -13.30
C PHE A 168 12.43 2.63 -14.15
#